data_77fa899f3600cac6b3380238553e08de
#
_entry.id   77fa899f3600cac6b3380238553e08de
#
_cell.length_a   1.000
_cell.length_b   1.000
_cell.length_c   1.000
_cell.angle_alpha   90.00
_cell.angle_beta   90.00
_cell.angle_gamma   90.00
#
_symmetry.space_group_name_H-M   'P 1'
#
loop_
_entity.id
_entity.type
_entity.pdbx_description
1 polymer ?
#
loop_
_entity_poly.entity_id
_entity_poly.type
_entity_poly.pdbx_seq_one_letter_code
_entity_poly.pdbx_strand_id
1 'polypeptide(L)'
;MKIKKLLFASALLFSAYNASAQTQVIAHRGFWKTEGSAQNSIAALLKADSIGCYGSEFDVWLAADDQLVVNHDPTFKGKRMENSPSTALTAIKLDNGESLPTLAKYLKAAQPLHTRLILELKAHSTPLRETKAIEKIVALVKDMGLEERMEYITFSLHATKEFIRLAPEATPVYYLDGNLSPKELKELGCAGPDYHYTVFRKHPEWIQECHDLGMKVNAWTVNKTDDMKWLIDRKVDFITTNEPVQLKNLLKK
;
A
#
# COMPACT_ATOMS: atom_id res chain seq x y z
N MET A 1 70.75 -19.14 0.63
CA MET A 1 69.62 -19.70 -0.17
C MET A 1 68.36 -19.08 0.37
N LYS A 2 67.81 -18.03 -0.29
CA LYS A 2 66.62 -17.30 0.17
C LYS A 2 65.40 -17.82 -0.56
N ILE A 3 64.47 -18.47 0.16
CA ILE A 3 63.19 -18.99 -0.37
C ILE A 3 62.20 -17.82 -0.41
N LYS A 4 61.80 -17.39 -1.61
CA LYS A 4 60.69 -16.42 -1.82
C LYS A 4 59.37 -17.17 -1.66
N LYS A 5 58.59 -16.81 -0.64
CA LYS A 5 57.19 -17.23 -0.51
C LYS A 5 56.32 -16.42 -1.46
N LEU A 6 55.72 -17.10 -2.45
CA LEU A 6 54.68 -16.55 -3.33
C LEU A 6 53.36 -16.62 -2.57
N LEU A 7 52.75 -15.46 -2.26
CA LEU A 7 51.42 -15.36 -1.75
C LEU A 7 50.44 -15.29 -2.97
N PHE A 8 49.68 -16.36 -3.17
CA PHE A 8 48.54 -16.36 -4.08
C PHE A 8 47.36 -15.71 -3.36
N ALA A 9 46.99 -14.50 -3.78
CA ALA A 9 45.73 -13.87 -3.36
C ALA A 9 44.61 -14.37 -4.28
N SER A 10 43.78 -15.30 -3.78
CA SER A 10 42.55 -15.72 -4.46
C SER A 10 41.51 -14.66 -4.26
N ALA A 11 41.22 -13.85 -5.28
CA ALA A 11 40.12 -12.94 -5.34
C ALA A 11 38.83 -13.79 -5.55
N LEU A 12 38.06 -14.01 -4.50
CA LEU A 12 36.71 -14.53 -4.56
C LEU A 12 35.79 -13.43 -5.12
N LEU A 13 35.50 -13.53 -6.41
CA LEU A 13 34.39 -12.77 -7.03
C LEU A 13 33.07 -13.27 -6.49
N PHE A 14 32.52 -12.59 -5.47
CA PHE A 14 31.13 -12.75 -5.09
C PHE A 14 30.28 -12.14 -6.21
N SER A 15 29.83 -12.98 -7.13
CA SER A 15 28.73 -12.67 -8.03
C SER A 15 27.47 -12.60 -7.17
N ALA A 16 27.07 -11.37 -6.77
CA ALA A 16 25.78 -11.15 -6.17
C ALA A 16 24.71 -11.47 -7.23
N TYR A 17 24.18 -12.69 -7.20
CA TYR A 17 22.95 -13.01 -7.89
C TYR A 17 21.85 -12.15 -7.25
N ASN A 18 21.53 -11.02 -7.87
CA ASN A 18 20.30 -10.30 -7.62
C ASN A 18 19.16 -11.21 -8.09
N ALA A 19 18.71 -12.12 -7.24
CA ALA A 19 17.43 -12.76 -7.44
C ALA A 19 16.39 -11.63 -7.42
N SER A 20 15.92 -11.21 -8.59
CA SER A 20 14.81 -10.26 -8.71
C SER A 20 13.68 -10.81 -7.87
N ALA A 21 13.28 -10.07 -6.83
CA ALA A 21 12.18 -10.48 -6.00
C ALA A 21 10.93 -10.66 -6.88
N GLN A 22 10.21 -11.74 -6.67
CA GLN A 22 8.97 -12.01 -7.39
C GLN A 22 7.93 -10.92 -7.07
N THR A 23 7.18 -10.45 -8.07
CA THR A 23 6.05 -9.53 -7.89
C THR A 23 5.12 -10.05 -6.78
N GLN A 24 4.70 -9.16 -5.89
CA GLN A 24 3.84 -9.51 -4.75
C GLN A 24 2.42 -8.98 -4.93
N VAL A 25 1.46 -9.62 -4.27
CA VAL A 25 0.02 -9.35 -4.43
C VAL A 25 -0.48 -8.48 -3.30
N ILE A 26 -1.07 -7.32 -3.64
CA ILE A 26 -1.83 -6.48 -2.72
C ILE A 26 -3.32 -6.62 -3.06
N ALA A 27 -4.13 -6.98 -2.08
CA ALA A 27 -5.59 -7.06 -2.24
C ALA A 27 -6.20 -5.66 -2.09
N HIS A 28 -6.72 -5.09 -3.19
CA HIS A 28 -7.37 -3.78 -3.25
C HIS A 28 -8.65 -3.77 -2.43
N ARG A 29 -8.73 -2.96 -1.38
CA ARG A 29 -9.83 -2.91 -0.39
C ARG A 29 -10.09 -4.26 0.29
N GLY A 30 -9.01 -5.05 0.46
CA GLY A 30 -9.07 -6.44 0.93
C GLY A 30 -9.53 -7.44 -0.13
N PHE A 31 -9.65 -8.71 0.22
CA PHE A 31 -10.22 -9.73 -0.69
C PHE A 31 -11.74 -9.74 -0.56
N TRP A 32 -12.38 -8.76 -1.18
CA TRP A 32 -13.81 -8.50 -1.06
C TRP A 32 -14.68 -9.26 -2.09
N LYS A 33 -14.13 -9.66 -3.24
CA LYS A 33 -14.85 -10.44 -4.27
C LYS A 33 -14.97 -11.92 -3.88
N THR A 34 -15.49 -12.19 -2.70
CA THR A 34 -15.73 -13.53 -2.18
C THR A 34 -16.90 -13.51 -1.21
N GLU A 35 -17.58 -14.63 -1.05
CA GLU A 35 -18.77 -14.76 -0.20
C GLU A 35 -18.53 -14.23 1.22
N GLY A 36 -19.52 -13.51 1.79
CA GLY A 36 -19.46 -12.92 3.13
C GLY A 36 -18.47 -11.77 3.28
N SER A 37 -17.98 -11.17 2.19
CA SER A 37 -17.02 -10.09 2.19
C SER A 37 -17.55 -8.86 1.47
N ALA A 38 -17.05 -7.67 1.83
CA ALA A 38 -17.35 -6.40 1.16
C ALA A 38 -16.08 -5.54 1.10
N GLN A 39 -16.04 -4.57 0.19
CA GLN A 39 -14.91 -3.62 0.11
C GLN A 39 -14.69 -2.97 1.48
N ASN A 40 -13.41 -2.86 1.89
CA ASN A 40 -13.03 -2.22 3.15
C ASN A 40 -13.64 -2.86 4.43
N SER A 41 -14.22 -4.06 4.33
CA SER A 41 -14.73 -4.80 5.50
C SER A 41 -13.60 -5.50 6.26
N ILE A 42 -13.83 -5.80 7.52
CA ILE A 42 -12.91 -6.61 8.31
C ILE A 42 -12.82 -8.02 7.70
N ALA A 43 -13.93 -8.59 7.22
CA ALA A 43 -13.91 -9.88 6.52
C ALA A 43 -12.99 -9.86 5.28
N ALA A 44 -12.96 -8.75 4.52
CA ALA A 44 -12.07 -8.64 3.35
C ALA A 44 -10.58 -8.63 3.74
N LEU A 45 -10.22 -7.98 4.85
CA LEU A 45 -8.89 -8.00 5.42
C LEU A 45 -8.48 -9.42 5.85
N LEU A 46 -9.33 -10.09 6.66
CA LEU A 46 -9.07 -11.45 7.13
C LEU A 46 -8.89 -12.45 5.98
N LYS A 47 -9.67 -12.29 4.92
CA LYS A 47 -9.57 -13.16 3.74
C LYS A 47 -8.33 -12.86 2.89
N ALA A 48 -7.88 -11.61 2.79
CA ALA A 48 -6.62 -11.28 2.14
C ALA A 48 -5.44 -11.95 2.85
N ASP A 49 -5.42 -11.93 4.18
CA ASP A 49 -4.44 -12.64 5.00
C ASP A 49 -4.52 -14.15 4.80
N SER A 50 -5.72 -14.74 4.88
CA SER A 50 -5.94 -16.19 4.78
C SER A 50 -5.45 -16.80 3.48
N ILE A 51 -5.46 -16.05 2.38
CA ILE A 51 -4.89 -16.49 1.10
C ILE A 51 -3.42 -16.09 0.92
N GLY A 52 -2.79 -15.48 1.93
CA GLY A 52 -1.38 -15.08 1.93
C GLY A 52 -1.09 -13.98 0.92
N CYS A 53 -1.88 -12.91 0.86
CA CYS A 53 -1.50 -11.68 0.18
C CYS A 53 -0.34 -11.02 0.92
N TYR A 54 0.56 -10.37 0.19
CA TYR A 54 1.60 -9.51 0.78
C TYR A 54 0.96 -8.39 1.60
N GLY A 55 -0.02 -7.71 1.01
CA GLY A 55 -0.71 -6.59 1.62
C GLY A 55 -2.22 -6.64 1.40
N SER A 56 -2.94 -6.02 2.34
CA SER A 56 -4.34 -5.64 2.20
C SER A 56 -4.42 -4.13 2.18
N GLU A 57 -4.85 -3.57 1.07
CA GLU A 57 -5.07 -2.13 0.95
C GLU A 57 -6.45 -1.76 1.49
N PHE A 58 -6.58 -0.58 2.09
CA PHE A 58 -7.82 -0.03 2.62
C PHE A 58 -7.78 1.50 2.74
N ASP A 59 -8.94 2.13 2.63
CA ASP A 59 -9.12 3.57 2.52
C ASP A 59 -9.58 4.22 3.83
N VAL A 60 -9.00 5.37 4.19
CA VAL A 60 -9.28 6.05 5.46
C VAL A 60 -9.72 7.49 5.26
N TRP A 61 -10.77 7.88 6.00
CA TRP A 61 -11.28 9.24 6.13
C TRP A 61 -11.25 9.71 7.59
N LEU A 62 -11.05 11.01 7.77
CA LEU A 62 -11.31 11.70 9.03
C LEU A 62 -12.75 12.20 9.05
N ALA A 63 -13.59 11.69 9.93
CA ALA A 63 -14.98 12.09 10.10
C ALA A 63 -15.13 13.49 10.71
N ALA A 64 -16.36 14.02 10.78
CA ALA A 64 -16.62 15.37 11.29
C ALA A 64 -16.24 15.55 12.77
N ASP A 65 -16.30 14.49 13.56
CA ASP A 65 -15.94 14.43 14.97
C ASP A 65 -14.49 13.96 15.20
N ASP A 66 -13.65 14.07 14.17
CA ASP A 66 -12.24 13.71 14.20
C ASP A 66 -11.95 12.23 14.53
N GLN A 67 -12.89 11.34 14.28
CA GLN A 67 -12.67 9.90 14.31
C GLN A 67 -12.28 9.39 12.92
N LEU A 68 -11.37 8.41 12.88
CA LEU A 68 -10.95 7.78 11.63
C LEU A 68 -11.87 6.61 11.29
N VAL A 69 -12.37 6.59 10.06
CA VAL A 69 -13.28 5.55 9.53
C VAL A 69 -12.74 4.97 8.23
N VAL A 70 -13.12 3.72 7.91
CA VAL A 70 -12.60 3.01 6.74
C VAL A 70 -13.67 2.93 5.68
N ASN A 71 -13.47 3.64 4.57
CA ASN A 71 -14.34 3.67 3.39
C ASN A 71 -13.65 4.31 2.20
N HIS A 72 -13.94 3.89 0.98
CA HIS A 72 -13.33 4.48 -0.22
C HIS A 72 -14.00 5.79 -0.64
N ASP A 73 -15.32 5.79 -0.83
CA ASP A 73 -16.02 6.90 -1.45
C ASP A 73 -16.19 8.10 -0.48
N PRO A 74 -16.11 9.34 -0.97
CA PRO A 74 -16.34 10.52 -0.14
C PRO A 74 -17.79 10.61 0.37
N THR A 75 -18.70 9.88 -0.28
CA THR A 75 -20.11 9.74 0.13
C THR A 75 -20.53 8.29 0.02
N PHE A 76 -21.08 7.72 1.09
CA PHE A 76 -21.56 6.35 1.13
C PHE A 76 -22.93 6.27 1.75
N LYS A 77 -23.89 5.64 1.04
CA LYS A 77 -25.31 5.51 1.46
C LYS A 77 -25.89 6.84 2.00
N GLY A 78 -25.64 7.93 1.25
CA GLY A 78 -26.16 9.28 1.55
C GLY A 78 -25.42 10.06 2.65
N LYS A 79 -24.35 9.53 3.23
CA LYS A 79 -23.52 10.20 4.23
C LYS A 79 -22.19 10.60 3.64
N ARG A 80 -21.80 11.89 3.78
CA ARG A 80 -20.45 12.37 3.42
C ARG A 80 -19.47 12.10 4.56
N MET A 81 -18.33 11.46 4.25
CA MET A 81 -17.35 11.03 5.26
C MET A 81 -16.87 12.19 6.15
N GLU A 82 -16.35 13.24 5.55
CA GLU A 82 -15.82 14.40 6.29
C GLU A 82 -16.86 15.23 7.06
N ASN A 83 -18.14 15.14 6.66
CA ASN A 83 -19.21 16.00 7.18
C ASN A 83 -20.18 15.29 8.14
N SER A 84 -20.00 13.99 8.34
CA SER A 84 -20.86 13.19 9.22
C SER A 84 -20.09 12.73 10.44
N PRO A 85 -20.70 12.69 11.63
CA PRO A 85 -20.05 12.13 12.81
C PRO A 85 -19.85 10.62 12.65
N SER A 86 -18.80 10.09 13.25
CA SER A 86 -18.42 8.68 13.14
C SER A 86 -19.54 7.73 13.59
N THR A 87 -20.35 8.14 14.58
CA THR A 87 -21.52 7.36 15.04
C THR A 87 -22.55 7.15 13.94
N ALA A 88 -22.80 8.17 13.09
CA ALA A 88 -23.69 8.06 11.95
C ALA A 88 -23.10 7.22 10.80
N LEU A 89 -21.78 7.27 10.62
CA LEU A 89 -21.06 6.49 9.61
C LEU A 89 -20.98 5.02 9.99
N THR A 90 -20.64 4.68 11.22
CA THR A 90 -20.53 3.31 11.71
C THR A 90 -21.87 2.59 11.89
N ALA A 91 -22.99 3.33 11.87
CA ALA A 91 -24.33 2.75 11.79
C ALA A 91 -24.65 2.19 10.38
N ILE A 92 -23.91 2.61 9.34
CA ILE A 92 -24.12 2.11 7.98
C ILE A 92 -23.67 0.65 7.90
N LYS A 93 -24.50 -0.17 7.22
CA LYS A 93 -24.16 -1.56 6.91
C LYS A 93 -23.52 -1.66 5.54
N LEU A 94 -22.37 -2.33 5.50
CA LEU A 94 -21.73 -2.78 4.27
C LEU A 94 -22.56 -3.89 3.61
N ASP A 95 -22.21 -4.25 2.38
CA ASP A 95 -23.00 -5.22 1.60
C ASP A 95 -22.95 -6.65 2.19
N ASN A 96 -21.95 -6.95 3.03
CA ASN A 96 -21.86 -8.21 3.78
C ASN A 96 -22.51 -8.16 5.16
N GLY A 97 -23.21 -7.07 5.51
CA GLY A 97 -23.89 -6.88 6.79
C GLY A 97 -23.03 -6.35 7.94
N GLU A 98 -21.69 -6.28 7.79
CA GLU A 98 -20.83 -5.61 8.76
C GLU A 98 -21.17 -4.13 8.86
N SER A 99 -20.90 -3.52 10.02
CA SER A 99 -20.90 -2.06 10.14
C SER A 99 -19.65 -1.47 9.50
N LEU A 100 -19.77 -0.29 8.85
CA LEU A 100 -18.61 0.47 8.39
C LEU A 100 -17.64 0.62 9.57
N PRO A 101 -16.39 0.16 9.46
CA PRO A 101 -15.49 0.11 10.60
C PRO A 101 -14.85 1.46 10.90
N THR A 102 -14.58 1.74 12.17
CA THR A 102 -13.55 2.73 12.54
C THR A 102 -12.17 2.15 12.24
N LEU A 103 -11.18 3.02 12.02
CA LEU A 103 -9.79 2.58 11.84
C LEU A 103 -9.31 1.75 13.05
N ALA A 104 -9.66 2.17 14.27
CA ALA A 104 -9.29 1.43 15.47
C ALA A 104 -9.82 -0.01 15.50
N LYS A 105 -11.08 -0.24 15.07
CA LYS A 105 -11.64 -1.60 14.96
C LYS A 105 -10.96 -2.41 13.86
N TYR A 106 -10.67 -1.78 12.72
CA TYR A 106 -10.00 -2.42 11.60
C TYR A 106 -8.58 -2.86 11.99
N LEU A 107 -7.78 -1.96 12.56
CA LEU A 107 -6.41 -2.26 13.01
C LEU A 107 -6.38 -3.28 14.14
N LYS A 108 -7.35 -3.26 15.06
CA LYS A 108 -7.46 -4.30 16.11
C LYS A 108 -7.67 -5.70 15.49
N ALA A 109 -8.50 -5.81 14.46
CA ALA A 109 -8.68 -7.06 13.74
C ALA A 109 -7.40 -7.49 12.97
N ALA A 110 -6.58 -6.52 12.56
CA ALA A 110 -5.31 -6.76 11.87
C ALA A 110 -4.18 -7.27 12.78
N GLN A 111 -4.23 -7.02 14.09
CA GLN A 111 -3.12 -7.35 15.02
C GLN A 111 -2.63 -8.80 14.91
N PRO A 112 -3.50 -9.85 14.89
CA PRO A 112 -3.06 -11.25 14.84
C PRO A 112 -2.65 -11.72 13.42
N LEU A 113 -2.77 -10.88 12.39
CA LEU A 113 -2.54 -11.25 11.00
C LEU A 113 -1.08 -11.05 10.59
N HIS A 114 -0.71 -11.58 9.42
CA HIS A 114 0.64 -11.47 8.86
C HIS A 114 0.71 -10.50 7.67
N THR A 115 -0.41 -10.26 6.98
CA THR A 115 -0.47 -9.36 5.81
C THR A 115 -0.08 -7.93 6.19
N ARG A 116 0.63 -7.23 5.31
CA ARG A 116 0.94 -5.80 5.48
C ARG A 116 -0.32 -4.96 5.32
N LEU A 117 -0.32 -3.80 5.93
CA LEU A 117 -1.43 -2.87 6.01
C LEU A 117 -1.13 -1.66 5.12
N ILE A 118 -1.72 -1.64 3.92
CA ILE A 118 -1.51 -0.57 2.95
C ILE A 118 -2.65 0.44 3.12
N LEU A 119 -2.39 1.52 3.87
CA LEU A 119 -3.39 2.53 4.23
C LEU A 119 -3.39 3.66 3.21
N GLU A 120 -4.49 3.82 2.47
CA GLU A 120 -4.74 5.02 1.68
C GLU A 120 -5.41 6.09 2.54
N LEU A 121 -4.74 7.24 2.72
CA LEU A 121 -5.42 8.42 3.22
C LEU A 121 -6.09 9.13 2.04
N LYS A 122 -7.41 9.21 2.07
CA LYS A 122 -8.19 9.93 1.06
C LYS A 122 -7.94 11.43 1.16
N ALA A 123 -7.88 12.11 0.02
CA ALA A 123 -7.71 13.56 -0.01
C ALA A 123 -8.88 14.27 0.69
N HIS A 124 -8.56 15.13 1.64
CA HIS A 124 -9.54 15.89 2.42
C HIS A 124 -9.74 17.30 1.86
N SER A 125 -10.76 17.97 2.36
CA SER A 125 -11.15 19.30 1.90
C SER A 125 -10.08 20.39 2.14
N THR A 126 -9.18 20.18 3.10
CA THR A 126 -8.08 21.11 3.40
C THR A 126 -6.81 20.37 3.83
N PRO A 127 -5.61 20.93 3.56
CA PRO A 127 -4.33 20.40 4.05
C PRO A 127 -4.30 20.23 5.57
N LEU A 128 -4.91 21.13 6.33
CA LEU A 128 -4.95 21.03 7.80
C LEU A 128 -5.71 19.77 8.27
N ARG A 129 -6.78 19.39 7.56
CA ARG A 129 -7.51 18.16 7.88
C ARG A 129 -6.70 16.92 7.54
N GLU A 130 -5.93 16.94 6.45
CA GLU A 130 -5.00 15.86 6.12
C GLU A 130 -3.92 15.70 7.18
N THR A 131 -3.26 16.80 7.60
CA THR A 131 -2.27 16.77 8.70
C THR A 131 -2.88 16.18 9.97
N LYS A 132 -4.07 16.64 10.36
CA LYS A 132 -4.76 16.11 11.55
C LYS A 132 -5.10 14.62 11.45
N ALA A 133 -5.54 14.16 10.27
CA ALA A 133 -5.79 12.75 10.02
C ALA A 133 -4.50 11.93 10.16
N ILE A 134 -3.39 12.40 9.59
CA ILE A 134 -2.08 11.73 9.65
C ILE A 134 -1.56 11.63 11.08
N GLU A 135 -1.61 12.72 11.85
CA GLU A 135 -1.22 12.71 13.27
C GLU A 135 -1.98 11.63 14.05
N LYS A 136 -3.30 11.53 13.83
CA LYS A 136 -4.13 10.52 14.49
C LYS A 136 -3.86 9.10 14.00
N ILE A 137 -3.60 8.91 12.69
CA ILE A 137 -3.24 7.61 12.11
C ILE A 137 -1.94 7.13 12.71
N VAL A 138 -0.87 7.95 12.66
CA VAL A 138 0.46 7.59 13.15
C VAL A 138 0.42 7.27 14.64
N ALA A 139 -0.28 8.09 15.46
CA ALA A 139 -0.44 7.83 16.87
C ALA A 139 -1.17 6.50 17.14
N LEU A 140 -2.29 6.25 16.47
CA LEU A 140 -3.06 5.01 16.63
C LEU A 140 -2.28 3.76 16.24
N VAL A 141 -1.55 3.83 15.13
CA VAL A 141 -0.70 2.72 14.63
C VAL A 141 0.38 2.40 15.65
N LYS A 142 1.04 3.43 16.21
CA LYS A 142 2.05 3.29 17.27
C LYS A 142 1.46 2.68 18.55
N ASP A 143 0.31 3.17 19.01
CA ASP A 143 -0.36 2.66 20.20
C ASP A 143 -0.76 1.18 20.07
N MET A 144 -0.96 0.71 18.84
CA MET A 144 -1.28 -0.69 18.53
C MET A 144 -0.06 -1.57 18.22
N GLY A 145 1.15 -1.01 18.13
CA GLY A 145 2.40 -1.73 17.80
C GLY A 145 2.40 -2.29 16.37
N LEU A 146 1.86 -1.53 15.40
CA LEU A 146 1.69 -1.98 14.02
C LEU A 146 2.64 -1.29 13.03
N GLU A 147 3.55 -0.42 13.49
CA GLU A 147 4.40 0.44 12.66
C GLU A 147 5.18 -0.35 11.60
N GLU A 148 5.78 -1.48 11.97
CA GLU A 148 6.58 -2.30 11.06
C GLU A 148 5.76 -2.95 9.93
N ARG A 149 4.44 -2.98 10.06
CA ARG A 149 3.53 -3.59 9.08
C ARG A 149 2.80 -2.58 8.21
N MET A 150 2.95 -1.27 8.52
CA MET A 150 2.28 -0.21 7.77
C MET A 150 3.04 0.19 6.52
N GLU A 151 2.28 0.54 5.50
CA GLU A 151 2.68 1.33 4.35
C GLU A 151 1.60 2.38 4.11
N TYR A 152 2.00 3.60 3.76
CA TYR A 152 1.07 4.71 3.52
C TYR A 152 1.05 5.10 2.06
N ILE A 153 -0.16 5.30 1.54
CA ILE A 153 -0.38 5.74 0.17
C ILE A 153 -1.39 6.90 0.14
N THR A 154 -1.24 7.84 -0.78
CA THR A 154 -2.19 8.95 -0.93
C THR A 154 -2.00 9.66 -2.28
N PHE A 155 -3.09 10.26 -2.80
CA PHE A 155 -3.07 11.15 -3.96
C PHE A 155 -2.62 12.59 -3.61
N SER A 156 -2.71 12.99 -2.35
CA SER A 156 -2.35 14.34 -1.91
C SER A 156 -0.84 14.47 -1.74
N LEU A 157 -0.22 15.40 -2.48
CA LEU A 157 1.20 15.72 -2.31
C LEU A 157 1.49 16.29 -0.91
N HIS A 158 0.54 17.04 -0.33
CA HIS A 158 0.65 17.53 1.04
C HIS A 158 0.67 16.35 2.03
N ALA A 159 -0.30 15.44 1.92
CA ALA A 159 -0.38 14.28 2.79
C ALA A 159 0.85 13.35 2.64
N THR A 160 1.40 13.18 1.43
CA THR A 160 2.65 12.45 1.20
C THR A 160 3.80 13.03 2.02
N LYS A 161 4.00 14.35 1.95
CA LYS A 161 5.04 15.06 2.71
C LYS A 161 4.83 14.93 4.23
N GLU A 162 3.60 15.03 4.67
CA GLU A 162 3.25 14.90 6.08
C GLU A 162 3.46 13.47 6.61
N PHE A 163 3.12 12.43 5.85
CA PHE A 163 3.45 11.05 6.23
C PHE A 163 4.97 10.84 6.31
N ILE A 164 5.75 11.31 5.34
CA ILE A 164 7.22 11.22 5.37
C ILE A 164 7.79 11.95 6.60
N ARG A 165 7.19 13.07 7.01
CA ARG A 165 7.63 13.85 8.17
C ARG A 165 7.25 13.23 9.52
N LEU A 166 6.10 12.57 9.61
CA LEU A 166 5.48 12.17 10.90
C LEU A 166 5.57 10.67 11.18
N ALA A 167 5.59 9.82 10.15
CA ALA A 167 5.75 8.40 10.32
C ALA A 167 7.19 8.03 10.69
N PRO A 168 7.44 6.85 11.31
CA PRO A 168 8.79 6.36 11.49
C PRO A 168 9.57 6.30 10.17
N GLU A 169 10.87 6.65 10.17
CA GLU A 169 11.73 6.76 8.97
C GLU A 169 11.72 5.49 8.09
N ALA A 170 11.57 4.33 8.71
CA ALA A 170 11.52 3.05 7.99
C ALA A 170 10.15 2.72 7.39
N THR A 171 9.10 3.53 7.64
CA THR A 171 7.75 3.26 7.12
C THR A 171 7.64 3.71 5.68
N PRO A 172 7.33 2.80 4.72
CA PRO A 172 7.22 3.18 3.31
C PRO A 172 6.04 4.13 3.07
N VAL A 173 6.29 5.20 2.31
CA VAL A 173 5.28 6.14 1.84
C VAL A 173 5.34 6.20 0.31
N TYR A 174 4.21 5.95 -0.35
CA TYR A 174 4.10 5.97 -1.81
C TYR A 174 3.12 7.05 -2.27
N TYR A 175 3.39 7.62 -3.44
CA TYR A 175 2.54 8.63 -4.07
C TYR A 175 1.71 8.03 -5.20
N LEU A 176 0.41 8.43 -5.30
CA LEU A 176 -0.58 7.77 -6.17
C LEU A 176 -0.89 8.52 -7.48
N ASP A 177 -0.74 9.87 -7.55
CA ASP A 177 -1.34 10.70 -8.60
C ASP A 177 -0.74 10.50 -10.01
N GLY A 178 0.45 9.93 -10.13
CA GLY A 178 1.05 9.58 -11.42
C GLY A 178 1.69 10.73 -12.19
N ASN A 179 1.83 11.90 -11.57
CA ASN A 179 2.32 13.14 -12.21
C ASN A 179 3.76 13.51 -11.85
N LEU A 180 4.46 12.71 -11.03
CA LEU A 180 5.87 12.88 -10.67
C LEU A 180 6.73 11.80 -11.30
N SER A 181 7.90 12.20 -11.82
CA SER A 181 8.92 11.28 -12.33
C SER A 181 9.60 10.50 -11.18
N PRO A 182 10.31 9.39 -11.48
CA PRO A 182 11.09 8.65 -10.48
C PRO A 182 12.06 9.53 -9.71
N LYS A 183 12.74 10.46 -10.39
CA LYS A 183 13.68 11.39 -9.75
C LYS A 183 12.99 12.30 -8.74
N GLU A 184 11.86 12.90 -9.11
CA GLU A 184 11.09 13.78 -8.22
C GLU A 184 10.56 13.01 -6.99
N LEU A 185 10.10 11.76 -7.17
CA LEU A 185 9.68 10.91 -6.06
C LEU A 185 10.84 10.61 -5.10
N LYS A 186 12.04 10.34 -5.64
CA LYS A 186 13.25 10.10 -4.84
C LYS A 186 13.65 11.35 -4.05
N GLU A 187 13.63 12.52 -4.69
CA GLU A 187 13.93 13.80 -4.05
C GLU A 187 12.91 14.15 -2.96
N LEU A 188 11.65 13.73 -3.14
CA LEU A 188 10.59 13.89 -2.15
C LEU A 188 10.77 12.97 -0.93
N GLY A 189 11.53 11.88 -1.06
CA GLY A 189 11.71 10.85 -0.03
C GLY A 189 10.67 9.73 -0.05
N CYS A 190 9.94 9.57 -1.16
CA CYS A 190 9.01 8.45 -1.34
C CYS A 190 9.75 7.11 -1.43
N ALA A 191 9.11 6.05 -0.93
CA ALA A 191 9.54 4.68 -1.14
C ALA A 191 9.41 4.24 -2.61
N GLY A 192 8.58 4.93 -3.38
CA GLY A 192 8.38 4.77 -4.81
C GLY A 192 7.01 5.26 -5.29
N PRO A 193 6.70 5.02 -6.56
CA PRO A 193 5.35 5.23 -7.11
C PRO A 193 4.41 4.10 -6.71
N ASP A 194 3.18 4.44 -6.41
CA ASP A 194 2.02 3.55 -6.45
C ASP A 194 1.05 4.11 -7.50
N TYR A 195 1.30 3.82 -8.78
CA TYR A 195 0.63 4.51 -9.86
C TYR A 195 -0.39 3.62 -10.59
N HIS A 196 -1.42 4.28 -11.15
CA HIS A 196 -2.31 3.59 -12.07
C HIS A 196 -1.48 2.98 -13.22
N TYR A 197 -1.72 1.70 -13.53
CA TYR A 197 -0.89 0.93 -14.47
C TYR A 197 -0.76 1.58 -15.87
N THR A 198 -1.70 2.44 -16.27
CA THR A 198 -1.61 3.17 -17.54
C THR A 198 -0.50 4.22 -17.55
N VAL A 199 -0.04 4.69 -16.39
CA VAL A 199 1.15 5.57 -16.29
C VAL A 199 2.39 4.79 -16.73
N PHE A 200 2.55 3.56 -16.24
CA PHE A 200 3.65 2.69 -16.65
C PHE A 200 3.53 2.20 -18.11
N ARG A 201 2.31 2.15 -18.67
CA ARG A 201 2.11 1.92 -20.10
C ARG A 201 2.65 3.07 -20.95
N LYS A 202 2.54 4.31 -20.46
CA LYS A 202 3.07 5.51 -21.13
C LYS A 202 4.57 5.70 -20.89
N HIS A 203 5.07 5.30 -19.72
CA HIS A 203 6.43 5.46 -19.25
C HIS A 203 7.00 4.13 -18.75
N PRO A 204 7.17 3.11 -19.64
CA PRO A 204 7.66 1.80 -19.22
C PRO A 204 9.07 1.82 -18.64
N GLU A 205 9.88 2.81 -19.01
CA GLU A 205 11.22 3.06 -18.48
C GLU A 205 11.22 3.42 -16.98
N TRP A 206 10.16 4.02 -16.46
CA TRP A 206 10.07 4.45 -15.07
C TRP A 206 10.16 3.29 -14.07
N ILE A 207 9.77 2.09 -14.47
CA ILE A 207 9.90 0.90 -13.60
C ILE A 207 11.38 0.64 -13.32
N GLN A 208 12.22 0.60 -14.36
CA GLN A 208 13.65 0.39 -14.18
C GLN A 208 14.33 1.58 -13.51
N GLU A 209 13.98 2.81 -13.87
CA GLU A 209 14.50 4.03 -13.23
C GLU A 209 14.22 4.04 -11.72
N CYS A 210 13.03 3.63 -11.27
CA CYS A 210 12.72 3.48 -9.85
C CYS A 210 13.63 2.45 -9.18
N HIS A 211 13.85 1.29 -9.79
CA HIS A 211 14.75 0.27 -9.26
C HIS A 211 16.20 0.76 -9.18
N ASP A 212 16.70 1.48 -10.19
CA ASP A 212 18.04 2.06 -10.20
C ASP A 212 18.22 3.10 -9.08
N LEU A 213 17.14 3.79 -8.70
CA LEU A 213 17.10 4.71 -7.58
C LEU A 213 16.86 4.03 -6.21
N GLY A 214 16.74 2.70 -6.17
CA GLY A 214 16.48 1.92 -4.96
C GLY A 214 15.04 2.04 -4.44
N MET A 215 14.08 2.39 -5.30
CA MET A 215 12.66 2.50 -4.99
C MET A 215 11.91 1.25 -5.43
N LYS A 216 10.73 1.03 -4.83
CA LYS A 216 9.78 -0.02 -5.18
C LYS A 216 8.66 0.53 -6.07
N VAL A 217 8.11 -0.33 -6.93
CA VAL A 217 7.04 0.04 -7.87
C VAL A 217 5.78 -0.76 -7.57
N ASN A 218 4.67 -0.06 -7.29
CA ASN A 218 3.34 -0.65 -7.22
C ASN A 218 2.47 -0.15 -8.39
N ALA A 219 1.64 -1.02 -8.92
CA ALA A 219 0.66 -0.69 -9.98
C ALA A 219 -0.76 -1.06 -9.55
N TRP A 220 -1.72 -0.12 -9.70
CA TRP A 220 -3.14 -0.28 -9.35
C TRP A 220 -4.06 0.19 -10.48
N THR A 221 -5.36 -0.13 -10.52
CA THR A 221 -5.94 -1.37 -10.03
C THR A 221 -5.97 -2.34 -11.19
N VAL A 222 -5.17 -3.38 -11.11
CA VAL A 222 -4.89 -4.27 -12.25
C VAL A 222 -5.72 -5.54 -12.13
N ASN A 223 -6.73 -5.69 -13.00
CA ASN A 223 -7.69 -6.79 -12.91
C ASN A 223 -7.67 -7.73 -14.12
N LYS A 224 -7.03 -7.31 -15.24
CA LYS A 224 -6.97 -8.11 -16.47
C LYS A 224 -5.68 -8.92 -16.51
N THR A 225 -5.78 -10.18 -16.92
CA THR A 225 -4.65 -11.11 -17.05
C THR A 225 -3.50 -10.55 -17.89
N ASP A 226 -3.79 -9.89 -19.01
CA ASP A 226 -2.76 -9.38 -19.91
C ASP A 226 -2.01 -8.19 -19.31
N ASP A 227 -2.70 -7.32 -18.55
CA ASP A 227 -2.06 -6.23 -17.82
C ASP A 227 -1.21 -6.76 -16.67
N MET A 228 -1.69 -7.79 -15.92
CA MET A 228 -0.92 -8.47 -14.88
C MET A 228 0.38 -9.06 -15.45
N LYS A 229 0.29 -9.83 -16.54
CA LYS A 229 1.47 -10.43 -17.19
C LYS A 229 2.46 -9.36 -17.66
N TRP A 230 1.96 -8.30 -18.30
CA TRP A 230 2.79 -7.21 -18.80
C TRP A 230 3.61 -6.54 -17.69
N LEU A 231 3.03 -6.36 -16.49
CA LEU A 231 3.69 -5.79 -15.32
C LEU A 231 4.66 -6.79 -14.68
N ILE A 232 4.28 -8.07 -14.57
CA ILE A 232 5.14 -9.16 -14.05
C ILE A 232 6.41 -9.27 -14.92
N ASP A 233 6.28 -9.28 -16.25
CA ASP A 233 7.41 -9.35 -17.18
C ASP A 233 8.38 -8.18 -17.00
N ARG A 234 7.89 -7.03 -16.51
CA ARG A 234 8.69 -5.83 -16.19
C ARG A 234 9.14 -5.75 -14.75
N LYS A 235 8.87 -6.82 -13.98
CA LYS A 235 9.34 -6.98 -12.60
C LYS A 235 8.86 -5.88 -11.64
N VAL A 236 7.64 -5.36 -11.79
CA VAL A 236 7.07 -4.49 -10.77
C VAL A 236 7.06 -5.21 -9.42
N ASP A 237 7.31 -4.51 -8.34
CA ASP A 237 7.41 -5.11 -7.02
C ASP A 237 6.06 -5.55 -6.49
N PHE A 238 5.02 -4.75 -6.75
CA PHE A 238 3.66 -5.02 -6.26
C PHE A 238 2.63 -4.78 -7.36
N ILE A 239 1.55 -5.55 -7.28
CA ILE A 239 0.33 -5.33 -8.06
C ILE A 239 -0.85 -5.31 -7.10
N THR A 240 -1.55 -4.17 -7.07
CA THR A 240 -2.80 -3.98 -6.33
C THR A 240 -3.98 -4.36 -7.23
N THR A 241 -4.80 -5.34 -6.80
CA THR A 241 -5.82 -5.96 -7.63
C THR A 241 -7.08 -6.34 -6.86
N ASN A 242 -8.25 -6.34 -7.55
CA ASN A 242 -9.48 -6.95 -7.05
C ASN A 242 -9.53 -8.47 -7.29
N GLU A 243 -8.53 -9.03 -7.98
CA GLU A 243 -8.47 -10.45 -8.39
C GLU A 243 -7.21 -11.13 -7.79
N PRO A 244 -7.02 -11.10 -6.44
CA PRO A 244 -5.76 -11.56 -5.84
C PRO A 244 -5.49 -13.06 -6.08
N VAL A 245 -6.51 -13.90 -6.13
CA VAL A 245 -6.37 -15.34 -6.43
C VAL A 245 -5.88 -15.56 -7.86
N GLN A 246 -6.43 -14.80 -8.82
CA GLN A 246 -5.99 -14.85 -10.23
C GLN A 246 -4.53 -14.46 -10.37
N LEU A 247 -4.11 -13.36 -9.75
CA LEU A 247 -2.72 -12.91 -9.80
C LEU A 247 -1.77 -13.92 -9.13
N LYS A 248 -2.13 -14.46 -7.96
CA LYS A 248 -1.35 -15.52 -7.29
C LYS A 248 -1.16 -16.76 -8.16
N ASN A 249 -2.16 -17.14 -8.95
CA ASN A 249 -2.05 -18.28 -9.86
C ASN A 249 -1.15 -17.99 -11.07
N LEU A 250 -1.06 -16.74 -11.51
CA LEU A 250 -0.11 -16.32 -12.55
C LEU A 250 1.34 -16.37 -12.05
N LEU A 251 1.57 -15.99 -10.81
CA LEU A 251 2.91 -15.95 -10.18
C LEU A 251 3.48 -17.32 -9.82
N LYS A 252 2.66 -18.39 -9.79
CA LYS A 252 3.10 -19.76 -9.52
C LYS A 252 3.65 -20.50 -10.75
N LYS A 253 3.50 -19.89 -11.93
CA LYS A 253 3.94 -20.46 -13.22
C LYS A 253 5.34 -19.99 -13.58
#